data_ed71e4e44850bd1610368c7dd5c11e22
#
_entry.id   ed71e4e44850bd1610368c7dd5c11e22
#
_cell.length_a   1.000
_cell.length_b   1.000
_cell.length_c   1.000
_cell.angle_alpha   90.00
_cell.angle_beta   90.00
_cell.angle_gamma   90.00
#
_symmetry.space_group_name_H-M   'P 1'
#
loop_
_entity.id
_entity.type
_entity.pdbx_description
1 polymer ?
#
loop_
_entity_poly.entity_id
_entity_poly.type
_entity_poly.pdbx_seq_one_letter_code
_entity_poly.pdbx_strand_id
1 'polypeptide(L)'
;MRKYIFPLLATIALSACKTSYTTASFEATPKPPAPNYADESAWAVLPNRYPDALTAITGEFEEKDIDVFFVYPTLLTDKSDPSWNANINRDEIRENVLNQSVKYQASAFAAAGNLYVPFYRQSHYKIYVAPHDKQEEFSRKLAYSDVRTAFQYYLENYNEGKPIILASHSQGSIMCGMLMQEFFDGTPLQKQLIAAYVPGIRFSDEDFKSLKKMDTPLATGGYVSWNTYKRKKLPHNYEEWYKGGTTTNPITWDTTQKTRASQHLGVLNTDGKIYPKALSVERIDGMIWSSVPKIPKRFFLSFVKNYHFADINLFWKDIEKNAVDRVKAFREKYTDNVR
;
A
#
# COMPACT_ATOMS: atom_id res chain seq x y z
N MET A 1 -24.44 -66.59 24.30
CA MET A 1 -24.18 -65.31 24.95
C MET A 1 -23.34 -64.45 24.01
N ARG A 2 -23.95 -63.54 23.33
CA ARG A 2 -23.28 -62.57 22.40
C ARG A 2 -22.90 -61.32 23.16
N LYS A 3 -21.59 -61.07 23.32
CA LYS A 3 -21.07 -59.86 23.95
C LYS A 3 -21.09 -58.71 22.92
N TYR A 4 -21.89 -57.69 23.15
CA TYR A 4 -21.85 -56.43 22.39
C TYR A 4 -20.73 -55.56 22.96
N ILE A 5 -19.72 -55.29 22.10
CA ILE A 5 -18.67 -54.30 22.38
C ILE A 5 -19.17 -52.98 21.77
N PHE A 6 -19.47 -52.01 22.62
CA PHE A 6 -19.74 -50.60 22.19
C PHE A 6 -18.40 -49.91 21.96
N PRO A 7 -18.18 -49.32 20.80
CA PRO A 7 -17.02 -48.44 20.64
C PRO A 7 -17.34 -47.08 21.29
N LEU A 8 -16.52 -46.70 22.26
CA LEU A 8 -16.50 -45.40 22.90
C LEU A 8 -15.97 -44.38 21.87
N LEU A 9 -16.85 -43.62 21.21
CA LEU A 9 -16.46 -42.48 20.39
C LEU A 9 -15.95 -41.39 21.33
N ALA A 10 -14.62 -41.24 21.44
CA ALA A 10 -13.98 -40.10 22.06
C ALA A 10 -14.15 -38.89 21.14
N THR A 11 -15.11 -38.05 21.42
CA THR A 11 -15.25 -36.73 20.80
C THR A 11 -14.08 -35.86 21.26
N ILE A 12 -13.04 -35.76 20.46
CA ILE A 12 -11.98 -34.77 20.63
C ILE A 12 -12.61 -33.42 20.28
N ALA A 13 -13.04 -32.69 21.31
CA ALA A 13 -13.38 -31.28 21.16
C ALA A 13 -12.10 -30.48 20.83
N LEU A 14 -11.87 -30.24 19.54
CA LEU A 14 -10.89 -29.29 19.08
C LEU A 14 -11.38 -27.90 19.52
N SER A 15 -11.02 -27.49 20.73
CA SER A 15 -11.06 -26.09 21.14
C SER A 15 -10.12 -25.32 20.24
N ALA A 16 -10.64 -24.78 19.14
CA ALA A 16 -9.95 -23.79 18.37
C ALA A 16 -9.77 -22.56 19.28
N CYS A 17 -8.65 -22.47 19.98
CA CYS A 17 -8.24 -21.25 20.63
C CYS A 17 -8.17 -20.17 19.55
N LYS A 18 -9.21 -19.36 19.45
CA LYS A 18 -9.12 -18.07 18.73
C LYS A 18 -8.07 -17.27 19.46
N THR A 19 -6.86 -17.22 18.92
CA THR A 19 -5.80 -16.36 19.44
C THR A 19 -6.35 -14.94 19.39
N SER A 20 -6.71 -14.40 20.56
CA SER A 20 -7.13 -13.00 20.70
C SER A 20 -5.88 -12.11 20.74
N TYR A 21 -6.01 -10.88 20.30
CA TYR A 21 -4.93 -9.91 20.46
C TYR A 21 -4.65 -9.66 21.94
N THR A 22 -3.37 -9.69 22.32
CA THR A 22 -2.93 -9.26 23.65
C THR A 22 -2.92 -7.73 23.66
N THR A 23 -3.66 -7.11 24.61
CA THR A 23 -3.75 -5.67 24.60
C THR A 23 -4.17 -5.08 25.94
N ALA A 24 -3.45 -4.02 26.38
CA ALA A 24 -3.93 -3.02 27.33
C ALA A 24 -4.55 -1.85 26.53
N SER A 25 -5.13 -0.84 27.22
CA SER A 25 -5.60 0.37 26.53
C SER A 25 -4.44 1.12 25.87
N PHE A 26 -4.77 1.96 24.88
CA PHE A 26 -3.75 2.76 24.19
C PHE A 26 -3.00 3.67 25.20
N GLU A 27 -3.72 4.27 26.13
CA GLU A 27 -3.12 5.16 27.16
C GLU A 27 -2.19 4.41 28.09
N ALA A 28 -2.53 3.18 28.50
CA ALA A 28 -1.75 2.35 29.39
C ALA A 28 -0.52 1.69 28.72
N THR A 29 -0.47 1.73 27.37
CA THR A 29 0.65 1.13 26.63
C THR A 29 1.75 2.15 26.37
N PRO A 30 3.04 1.87 26.68
CA PRO A 30 4.15 2.74 26.35
C PRO A 30 4.20 3.05 24.86
N LYS A 31 4.42 4.33 24.52
CA LYS A 31 4.58 4.74 23.12
C LYS A 31 6.03 4.54 22.70
N PRO A 32 6.30 3.97 21.51
CA PRO A 32 7.64 3.88 20.97
C PRO A 32 8.26 5.27 20.79
N PRO A 33 9.61 5.40 20.84
CA PRO A 33 10.30 6.66 20.53
C PRO A 33 9.91 7.20 19.16
N ALA A 34 9.74 8.53 19.06
CA ALA A 34 9.48 9.18 17.78
C ALA A 34 10.71 9.11 16.86
N PRO A 35 10.55 8.90 15.55
CA PRO A 35 11.63 9.00 14.59
C PRO A 35 12.22 10.42 14.56
N ASN A 36 13.54 10.52 14.40
CA ASN A 36 14.21 11.76 14.07
C ASN A 36 14.61 11.74 12.59
N TYR A 37 13.88 12.45 11.73
CA TYR A 37 14.10 12.40 10.29
C TYR A 37 15.32 13.18 9.79
N ALA A 38 16.00 13.92 10.67
CA ALA A 38 17.35 14.42 10.40
C ALA A 38 18.40 13.30 10.43
N ASP A 39 18.08 12.16 11.03
CA ASP A 39 18.90 10.96 11.01
C ASP A 39 18.48 10.07 9.84
N GLU A 40 19.41 9.78 8.93
CA GLU A 40 19.15 8.89 7.78
C GLU A 40 18.68 7.50 8.21
N SER A 41 18.98 7.05 9.41
CA SER A 41 18.51 5.78 9.94
C SER A 41 16.98 5.75 10.15
N ALA A 42 16.30 6.90 10.20
CA ALA A 42 14.85 7.01 10.24
C ALA A 42 14.19 6.77 8.86
N TRP A 43 14.98 6.55 7.82
CA TRP A 43 14.52 6.27 6.46
C TRP A 43 14.81 4.83 6.06
N ALA A 44 13.82 4.14 5.51
CA ALA A 44 13.98 2.82 4.92
C ALA A 44 14.67 2.90 3.54
N VAL A 45 14.41 3.98 2.79
CA VAL A 45 15.04 4.28 1.50
C VAL A 45 15.31 5.77 1.40
N LEU A 46 16.53 6.10 1.00
CA LEU A 46 16.96 7.41 0.50
C LEU A 46 17.67 7.21 -0.85
N PRO A 47 17.66 8.19 -1.77
CA PRO A 47 18.29 8.06 -3.10
C PRO A 47 19.73 7.57 -3.07
N ASN A 48 20.55 8.10 -2.16
CA ASN A 48 21.94 7.73 -1.99
C ASN A 48 22.16 6.43 -1.18
N ARG A 49 21.07 5.77 -0.72
CA ARG A 49 21.13 4.59 0.14
C ARG A 49 19.98 3.64 -0.14
N TYR A 50 20.02 3.03 -1.33
CA TYR A 50 19.09 1.96 -1.69
C TYR A 50 19.49 0.66 -0.98
N PRO A 51 18.58 0.02 -0.23
CA PRO A 51 18.89 -1.26 0.41
C PRO A 51 18.95 -2.39 -0.62
N ASP A 52 19.70 -3.46 -0.30
CA ASP A 52 19.85 -4.65 -1.15
C ASP A 52 18.50 -5.25 -1.57
N ALA A 53 17.52 -5.22 -0.67
CA ALA A 53 16.16 -5.68 -0.97
C ALA A 53 15.50 -4.94 -2.15
N LEU A 54 15.82 -3.66 -2.32
CA LEU A 54 15.34 -2.82 -3.43
C LEU A 54 16.17 -3.06 -4.69
N THR A 55 17.50 -2.94 -4.59
CA THR A 55 18.41 -3.06 -5.74
C THR A 55 18.34 -4.44 -6.40
N ALA A 56 18.04 -5.49 -5.65
CA ALA A 56 17.76 -6.83 -6.17
C ALA A 56 16.58 -6.90 -7.17
N ILE A 57 15.66 -5.91 -7.14
CA ILE A 57 14.52 -5.84 -8.06
C ILE A 57 14.72 -4.75 -9.12
N THR A 58 15.29 -3.61 -8.74
CA THR A 58 15.34 -2.40 -9.59
C THR A 58 16.71 -2.16 -10.26
N GLY A 59 17.76 -2.85 -9.81
CA GLY A 59 19.14 -2.46 -10.09
C GLY A 59 19.59 -1.29 -9.22
N GLU A 60 20.81 -0.80 -9.53
CA GLU A 60 21.43 0.30 -8.81
C GLU A 60 20.65 1.62 -8.96
N PHE A 61 20.86 2.52 -8.00
CA PHE A 61 20.25 3.84 -8.02
C PHE A 61 20.80 4.68 -9.20
N GLU A 62 19.86 5.30 -9.88
CA GLU A 62 20.14 6.36 -10.87
C GLU A 62 19.35 7.60 -10.48
N GLU A 63 20.02 8.75 -10.36
CA GLU A 63 19.38 10.02 -10.00
C GLU A 63 18.36 10.44 -11.05
N LYS A 64 17.24 11.00 -10.57
CA LYS A 64 16.13 11.50 -11.38
C LYS A 64 15.71 12.90 -10.90
N ASP A 65 15.09 13.64 -11.79
CA ASP A 65 14.53 14.97 -11.53
C ASP A 65 13.08 14.95 -10.98
N ILE A 66 12.62 13.79 -10.58
CA ILE A 66 11.29 13.51 -9.99
C ILE A 66 11.50 12.74 -8.70
N ASP A 67 10.70 13.02 -7.70
CA ASP A 67 10.71 12.29 -6.45
C ASP A 67 9.47 11.42 -6.27
N VAL A 68 9.65 10.30 -5.59
CA VAL A 68 8.57 9.41 -5.13
C VAL A 68 8.62 9.35 -3.60
N PHE A 69 7.58 9.82 -2.94
CA PHE A 69 7.40 9.63 -1.51
C PHE A 69 6.47 8.45 -1.28
N PHE A 70 7.00 7.36 -0.70
CA PHE A 70 6.26 6.13 -0.51
C PHE A 70 5.97 5.85 0.97
N VAL A 71 4.68 5.60 1.29
CA VAL A 71 4.23 5.23 2.64
C VAL A 71 3.72 3.80 2.65
N TYR A 72 4.43 2.93 3.36
CA TYR A 72 4.16 1.49 3.38
C TYR A 72 2.94 1.13 4.26
N PRO A 73 2.34 -0.08 4.07
CA PRO A 73 1.24 -0.58 4.89
C PRO A 73 1.71 -0.97 6.30
N THR A 74 0.76 -1.29 7.19
CA THR A 74 1.15 -1.94 8.45
C THR A 74 1.68 -3.34 8.21
N LEU A 75 2.82 -3.64 8.84
CA LEU A 75 3.45 -4.96 8.92
C LEU A 75 3.50 -5.46 10.38
N LEU A 76 2.98 -4.67 11.31
CA LEU A 76 2.81 -5.05 12.71
C LEU A 76 1.48 -5.82 12.85
N THR A 77 1.54 -7.15 12.68
CA THR A 77 0.36 -8.02 12.60
C THR A 77 0.35 -9.16 13.63
N ASP A 78 1.44 -9.34 14.38
CA ASP A 78 1.55 -10.40 15.38
C ASP A 78 0.54 -10.19 16.52
N LYS A 79 -0.37 -11.16 16.70
CA LYS A 79 -1.41 -11.09 17.72
C LYS A 79 -0.88 -11.10 19.15
N SER A 80 0.32 -11.61 19.36
CA SER A 80 0.98 -11.63 20.66
C SER A 80 1.67 -10.32 21.02
N ASP A 81 1.92 -9.44 20.04
CA ASP A 81 2.52 -8.12 20.26
C ASP A 81 1.50 -7.17 20.93
N PRO A 82 1.73 -6.71 22.17
CA PRO A 82 0.80 -5.86 22.89
C PRO A 82 0.78 -4.41 22.40
N SER A 83 1.78 -3.99 21.63
CA SER A 83 1.94 -2.60 21.22
C SER A 83 0.82 -2.13 20.29
N TRP A 84 0.48 -0.84 20.36
CA TRP A 84 -0.47 -0.20 19.43
C TRP A 84 0.21 0.34 18.18
N ASN A 85 1.48 0.72 18.31
CA ASN A 85 2.29 1.25 17.23
C ASN A 85 3.67 0.58 17.22
N ALA A 86 4.23 0.40 16.06
CA ALA A 86 5.52 -0.24 15.87
C ALA A 86 6.66 0.59 16.46
N ASN A 87 7.60 -0.07 17.11
CA ASN A 87 8.89 0.52 17.43
C ASN A 87 9.83 0.34 16.23
N ILE A 88 10.13 1.44 15.55
CA ILE A 88 11.00 1.42 14.36
C ILE A 88 12.46 1.07 14.63
N ASN A 89 12.86 1.00 15.90
CA ASN A 89 14.22 0.58 16.30
C ASN A 89 14.33 -0.96 16.47
N ARG A 90 13.24 -1.70 16.33
CA ARG A 90 13.25 -3.18 16.31
C ARG A 90 13.70 -3.65 14.94
N ASP A 91 14.74 -4.47 14.88
CA ASP A 91 15.29 -5.02 13.64
C ASP A 91 14.24 -5.79 12.84
N GLU A 92 13.41 -6.61 13.49
CA GLU A 92 12.32 -7.34 12.86
C GLU A 92 11.34 -6.44 12.11
N ILE A 93 10.98 -5.29 12.71
CA ILE A 93 10.09 -4.31 12.06
C ILE A 93 10.76 -3.71 10.82
N ARG A 94 12.05 -3.35 10.94
CA ARG A 94 12.83 -2.79 9.83
C ARG A 94 12.99 -3.79 8.69
N GLU A 95 13.37 -5.03 9.01
CA GLU A 95 13.52 -6.11 8.04
C GLU A 95 12.21 -6.41 7.32
N ASN A 96 11.09 -6.46 8.04
CA ASN A 96 9.77 -6.63 7.43
C ASN A 96 9.43 -5.50 6.46
N VAL A 97 9.72 -4.24 6.81
CA VAL A 97 9.51 -3.10 5.91
C VAL A 97 10.37 -3.25 4.64
N LEU A 98 11.67 -3.55 4.79
CA LEU A 98 12.59 -3.66 3.66
C LEU A 98 12.25 -4.86 2.77
N ASN A 99 12.06 -6.04 3.35
CA ASN A 99 11.92 -7.30 2.61
C ASN A 99 10.51 -7.57 2.09
N GLN A 100 9.49 -6.88 2.61
CA GLN A 100 8.11 -7.05 2.14
C GLN A 100 7.62 -5.80 1.39
N SER A 101 7.60 -4.62 2.01
CA SER A 101 7.02 -3.45 1.38
C SER A 101 7.96 -2.74 0.41
N VAL A 102 9.20 -2.44 0.82
CA VAL A 102 10.17 -1.79 -0.07
C VAL A 102 10.42 -2.67 -1.28
N LYS A 103 10.75 -3.94 -1.06
CA LYS A 103 11.08 -4.89 -2.13
C LYS A 103 9.95 -5.12 -3.12
N TYR A 104 8.71 -5.30 -2.66
CA TYR A 104 7.61 -5.75 -3.53
C TYR A 104 6.59 -4.67 -3.85
N GLN A 105 6.66 -3.50 -3.21
CA GLN A 105 5.71 -2.43 -3.43
C GLN A 105 6.39 -1.12 -3.85
N ALA A 106 7.26 -0.52 -3.02
CA ALA A 106 7.94 0.72 -3.36
C ALA A 106 8.80 0.58 -4.63
N SER A 107 9.39 -0.59 -4.86
CA SER A 107 10.18 -0.91 -6.04
C SER A 107 9.46 -0.67 -7.38
N ALA A 108 8.12 -0.75 -7.41
CA ALA A 108 7.33 -0.48 -8.61
C ALA A 108 7.44 0.98 -9.09
N PHE A 109 7.90 1.88 -8.26
CA PHE A 109 8.00 3.30 -8.54
C PHE A 109 9.44 3.78 -8.78
N ALA A 110 10.46 2.94 -8.54
CA ALA A 110 11.87 3.32 -8.64
C ALA A 110 12.28 3.80 -10.05
N ALA A 111 11.66 3.26 -11.10
CA ALA A 111 11.92 3.71 -12.46
C ALA A 111 11.37 5.11 -12.76
N ALA A 112 10.40 5.59 -11.98
CA ALA A 112 9.75 6.86 -12.18
C ALA A 112 10.44 8.03 -11.47
N GLY A 113 11.08 7.81 -10.32
CA GLY A 113 11.68 8.88 -9.52
C GLY A 113 12.58 8.39 -8.40
N ASN A 114 13.22 9.33 -7.72
CA ASN A 114 14.04 9.09 -6.53
C ASN A 114 13.14 8.65 -5.38
N LEU A 115 13.37 7.46 -4.82
CA LEU A 115 12.52 6.93 -3.75
C LEU A 115 12.91 7.49 -2.38
N TYR A 116 11.90 7.98 -1.65
CA TYR A 116 11.95 8.37 -0.24
C TYR A 116 10.93 7.54 0.53
N VAL A 117 11.38 6.72 1.46
CA VAL A 117 10.51 5.85 2.27
C VAL A 117 10.86 6.05 3.73
N PRO A 118 10.08 6.81 4.53
CA PRO A 118 10.35 6.97 5.94
C PRO A 118 9.94 5.72 6.72
N PHE A 119 10.71 5.35 7.75
CA PHE A 119 10.18 4.52 8.81
C PHE A 119 9.22 5.36 9.67
N TYR A 120 8.09 4.79 10.07
CA TYR A 120 7.13 5.46 10.93
C TYR A 120 6.50 4.46 11.92
N ARG A 121 6.00 4.94 13.03
CA ARG A 121 5.32 4.13 14.05
C ARG A 121 3.97 3.67 13.55
N GLN A 122 3.97 2.79 12.53
CA GLN A 122 2.76 2.21 11.92
C GLN A 122 1.85 1.63 12.99
N SER A 123 0.54 1.81 12.84
CA SER A 123 -0.43 1.22 13.76
C SER A 123 -0.47 -0.30 13.61
N HIS A 124 -0.67 -1.00 14.70
CA HIS A 124 -0.87 -2.44 14.70
C HIS A 124 -2.17 -2.81 13.95
N TYR A 125 -2.17 -3.93 13.23
CA TYR A 125 -3.35 -4.40 12.48
C TYR A 125 -4.61 -4.58 13.35
N LYS A 126 -4.45 -4.80 14.67
CA LYS A 126 -5.58 -4.92 15.61
C LYS A 126 -6.54 -3.74 15.61
N ILE A 127 -6.10 -2.53 15.19
CA ILE A 127 -6.99 -1.36 15.11
C ILE A 127 -8.16 -1.54 14.14
N TYR A 128 -8.10 -2.53 13.25
CA TYR A 128 -9.18 -2.88 12.31
C TYR A 128 -10.05 -4.04 12.81
N VAL A 129 -9.86 -4.49 14.05
CA VAL A 129 -10.52 -5.67 14.61
C VAL A 129 -11.20 -5.34 15.93
N ALA A 130 -12.53 -5.52 15.99
CA ALA A 130 -13.28 -5.33 17.23
C ALA A 130 -12.77 -6.25 18.38
N PRO A 131 -12.72 -5.75 19.60
CA PRO A 131 -13.16 -4.43 20.11
C PRO A 131 -12.05 -3.35 20.07
N HIS A 132 -10.91 -3.60 19.43
CA HIS A 132 -9.73 -2.73 19.44
C HIS A 132 -9.87 -1.52 18.52
N ASP A 133 -10.78 -1.59 17.54
CA ASP A 133 -11.18 -0.51 16.65
C ASP A 133 -11.64 0.77 17.38
N LYS A 134 -12.16 0.64 18.60
CA LYS A 134 -12.54 1.80 19.43
C LYS A 134 -11.37 2.73 19.80
N GLN A 135 -10.13 2.27 19.68
CA GLN A 135 -8.91 3.04 19.98
C GLN A 135 -8.06 3.29 18.72
N GLU A 136 -8.63 3.01 17.56
CA GLU A 136 -7.99 3.19 16.25
C GLU A 136 -7.49 4.62 16.06
N GLU A 137 -8.31 5.61 16.41
CA GLU A 137 -8.01 7.02 16.21
C GLU A 137 -6.71 7.46 16.88
N PHE A 138 -6.46 7.04 18.12
CA PHE A 138 -5.24 7.41 18.84
C PHE A 138 -3.98 6.84 18.19
N SER A 139 -4.02 5.55 17.85
CA SER A 139 -2.91 4.87 17.17
C SER A 139 -2.65 5.47 15.79
N ARG A 140 -3.70 5.78 15.03
CA ARG A 140 -3.61 6.39 13.70
C ARG A 140 -3.07 7.80 13.74
N LYS A 141 -3.48 8.63 14.71
CA LYS A 141 -2.94 9.98 14.91
C LYS A 141 -1.43 9.94 15.18
N LEU A 142 -0.97 8.98 15.99
CA LEU A 142 0.45 8.79 16.26
C LEU A 142 1.22 8.41 14.99
N ALA A 143 0.71 7.46 14.21
CA ALA A 143 1.30 7.05 12.95
C ALA A 143 1.35 8.22 11.94
N TYR A 144 0.25 8.98 11.82
CA TYR A 144 0.21 10.14 10.93
C TYR A 144 1.16 11.25 11.37
N SER A 145 1.31 11.50 12.66
CA SER A 145 2.26 12.53 13.14
C SER A 145 3.69 12.26 12.65
N ASP A 146 4.11 11.00 12.58
CA ASP A 146 5.41 10.62 12.05
C ASP A 146 5.48 10.84 10.53
N VAL A 147 4.49 10.34 9.78
CA VAL A 147 4.46 10.48 8.32
C VAL A 147 4.41 11.95 7.91
N ARG A 148 3.63 12.76 8.64
CA ARG A 148 3.56 14.21 8.45
C ARG A 148 4.92 14.87 8.67
N THR A 149 5.60 14.55 9.78
CA THR A 149 6.92 15.09 10.11
C THR A 149 7.97 14.66 9.07
N ALA A 150 7.93 13.40 8.63
CA ALA A 150 8.80 12.91 7.57
C ALA A 150 8.59 13.66 6.25
N PHE A 151 7.33 13.89 5.88
CA PHE A 151 7.00 14.58 4.64
C PHE A 151 7.42 16.07 4.68
N GLN A 152 7.22 16.75 5.82
CA GLN A 152 7.72 18.10 6.02
C GLN A 152 9.25 18.16 5.92
N TYR A 153 9.94 17.27 6.62
CA TYR A 153 11.41 17.20 6.55
C TYR A 153 11.90 16.94 5.12
N TYR A 154 11.23 16.02 4.40
CA TYR A 154 11.52 15.74 3.00
C TYR A 154 11.37 16.99 2.12
N LEU A 155 10.27 17.73 2.26
CA LEU A 155 10.05 18.96 1.48
C LEU A 155 11.12 20.03 1.77
N GLU A 156 11.52 20.18 3.02
CA GLU A 156 12.46 21.20 3.47
C GLU A 156 13.93 20.89 3.15
N ASN A 157 14.30 19.58 3.09
CA ASN A 157 15.71 19.18 3.05
C ASN A 157 16.10 18.34 1.83
N TYR A 158 15.15 17.74 1.11
CA TYR A 158 15.45 16.81 0.03
C TYR A 158 14.78 17.13 -1.31
N ASN A 159 13.55 17.64 -1.31
CA ASN A 159 12.75 17.74 -2.53
C ASN A 159 13.26 18.80 -3.52
N GLU A 160 13.76 19.92 -3.03
CA GLU A 160 14.29 21.02 -3.87
C GLU A 160 13.30 21.50 -4.95
N GLY A 161 12.00 21.40 -4.71
CA GLY A 161 10.95 21.78 -5.64
C GLY A 161 10.71 20.82 -6.81
N LYS A 162 11.29 19.61 -6.78
CA LYS A 162 11.05 18.56 -7.79
C LYS A 162 9.59 18.11 -7.78
N PRO A 163 9.01 17.75 -8.95
CA PRO A 163 7.69 17.13 -9.00
C PRO A 163 7.61 15.83 -8.20
N ILE A 164 6.43 15.52 -7.67
CA ILE A 164 6.24 14.47 -6.68
C ILE A 164 5.23 13.43 -7.17
N ILE A 165 5.57 12.16 -7.05
CA ILE A 165 4.62 11.06 -7.01
C ILE A 165 4.43 10.67 -5.54
N LEU A 166 3.17 10.70 -5.04
CA LEU A 166 2.82 10.05 -3.80
C LEU A 166 2.45 8.60 -4.09
N ALA A 167 3.02 7.67 -3.35
CA ALA A 167 2.69 6.25 -3.51
C ALA A 167 2.54 5.57 -2.13
N SER A 168 1.62 4.61 -2.04
CA SER A 168 1.32 4.00 -0.75
C SER A 168 0.54 2.71 -0.91
N HIS A 169 0.31 2.01 0.21
CA HIS A 169 -0.59 0.87 0.25
C HIS A 169 -1.31 0.77 1.61
N SER A 170 -2.60 0.41 1.59
CA SER A 170 -3.39 0.06 2.79
C SER A 170 -3.34 1.17 3.86
N GLN A 171 -2.84 0.89 5.07
CA GLN A 171 -2.68 1.91 6.11
C GLN A 171 -1.84 3.11 5.62
N GLY A 172 -0.79 2.87 4.82
CA GLY A 172 -0.04 3.94 4.17
C GLY A 172 -0.90 4.81 3.29
N SER A 173 -1.94 4.26 2.64
CA SER A 173 -2.87 5.03 1.83
C SER A 173 -3.79 5.92 2.67
N ILE A 174 -4.14 5.51 3.89
CA ILE A 174 -4.82 6.41 4.84
C ILE A 174 -3.92 7.60 5.17
N MET A 175 -2.63 7.35 5.46
CA MET A 175 -1.66 8.40 5.76
C MET A 175 -1.46 9.34 4.56
N CYS A 176 -1.32 8.77 3.35
CA CYS A 176 -1.21 9.57 2.12
C CYS A 176 -2.48 10.40 1.84
N GLY A 177 -3.67 9.87 2.12
CA GLY A 177 -4.91 10.63 2.02
C GLY A 177 -4.88 11.87 2.92
N MET A 178 -4.41 11.72 4.15
CA MET A 178 -4.25 12.85 5.07
C MET A 178 -3.17 13.84 4.59
N LEU A 179 -2.04 13.36 4.03
CA LEU A 179 -1.04 14.23 3.40
C LEU A 179 -1.63 14.97 2.19
N MET A 180 -2.42 14.28 1.36
CA MET A 180 -3.08 14.91 0.20
C MET A 180 -4.00 16.03 0.63
N GLN A 181 -4.81 15.83 1.66
CA GLN A 181 -5.72 16.84 2.21
C GLN A 181 -4.98 18.05 2.80
N GLU A 182 -3.88 17.81 3.53
CA GLU A 182 -3.16 18.86 4.25
C GLU A 182 -2.20 19.64 3.36
N PHE A 183 -1.43 18.95 2.50
CA PHE A 183 -0.31 19.55 1.77
C PHE A 183 -0.61 19.87 0.32
N PHE A 184 -1.55 19.14 -0.32
CA PHE A 184 -1.77 19.27 -1.76
C PHE A 184 -3.11 19.89 -2.12
N ASP A 185 -4.19 19.47 -1.47
CA ASP A 185 -5.56 19.79 -1.87
C ASP A 185 -5.89 21.30 -1.78
N GLY A 186 -5.83 21.98 -2.92
CA GLY A 186 -6.04 23.44 -3.03
C GLY A 186 -4.85 24.28 -2.60
N THR A 187 -3.66 23.70 -2.42
CA THR A 187 -2.43 24.41 -2.06
C THR A 187 -1.52 24.62 -3.28
N PRO A 188 -0.51 25.52 -3.19
CA PRO A 188 0.49 25.67 -4.25
C PRO A 188 1.26 24.37 -4.57
N LEU A 189 1.49 23.48 -3.58
CA LEU A 189 2.20 22.22 -3.75
C LEU A 189 1.46 21.25 -4.68
N GLN A 190 0.14 21.40 -4.85
CA GLN A 190 -0.63 20.59 -5.80
C GLN A 190 -0.07 20.68 -7.23
N LYS A 191 0.56 21.78 -7.62
CA LYS A 191 1.18 21.95 -8.94
C LYS A 191 2.38 21.01 -9.16
N GLN A 192 3.01 20.55 -8.09
CA GLN A 192 4.12 19.57 -8.13
C GLN A 192 3.62 18.13 -8.14
N LEU A 193 2.34 17.87 -7.86
CA LEU A 193 1.81 16.50 -7.84
C LEU A 193 1.68 15.94 -9.25
N ILE A 194 2.48 14.93 -9.58
CA ILE A 194 2.31 14.16 -10.80
C ILE A 194 1.12 13.22 -10.66
N ALA A 195 1.12 12.40 -9.61
CA ALA A 195 0.06 11.45 -9.32
C ALA A 195 0.14 10.97 -7.86
N ALA A 196 -1.01 10.63 -7.27
CA ALA A 196 -1.07 9.85 -6.04
C ALA A 196 -1.60 8.44 -6.35
N TYR A 197 -0.80 7.40 -6.05
CA TYR A 197 -1.19 5.99 -6.11
C TYR A 197 -1.52 5.52 -4.71
N VAL A 198 -2.80 5.38 -4.40
CA VAL A 198 -3.31 5.13 -3.04
C VAL A 198 -4.24 3.90 -2.95
N PRO A 199 -3.79 2.71 -3.41
CA PRO A 199 -4.61 1.50 -3.34
C PRO A 199 -4.78 0.99 -1.91
N GLY A 200 -5.82 0.17 -1.73
CA GLY A 200 -6.03 -0.60 -0.51
C GLY A 200 -6.99 0.03 0.49
N ILE A 201 -7.54 1.21 0.20
CA ILE A 201 -8.61 1.85 0.99
C ILE A 201 -9.66 2.47 0.07
N ARG A 202 -10.78 2.90 0.65
CA ARG A 202 -11.80 3.64 -0.06
C ARG A 202 -11.43 5.12 -0.12
N PHE A 203 -11.42 5.68 -1.31
CA PHE A 203 -11.44 7.11 -1.58
C PHE A 203 -12.63 7.48 -2.46
N SER A 204 -13.11 8.70 -2.33
CA SER A 204 -14.10 9.32 -3.21
C SER A 204 -13.69 10.75 -3.57
N ASP A 205 -14.33 11.33 -4.59
CA ASP A 205 -14.08 12.73 -4.94
C ASP A 205 -14.57 13.72 -3.85
N GLU A 206 -15.38 13.23 -2.88
CA GLU A 206 -15.88 14.02 -1.74
C GLU A 206 -14.83 14.17 -0.64
N ASP A 207 -13.80 13.31 -0.62
CA ASP A 207 -12.71 13.39 0.35
C ASP A 207 -11.79 14.59 0.12
N PHE A 208 -11.88 15.24 -1.07
CA PHE A 208 -11.00 16.32 -1.49
C PHE A 208 -11.78 17.51 -2.06
N LYS A 209 -11.23 18.72 -1.89
CA LYS A 209 -11.81 19.97 -2.43
C LYS A 209 -11.51 20.13 -3.92
N SER A 210 -10.26 19.95 -4.30
CA SER A 210 -9.74 20.20 -5.64
C SER A 210 -9.07 18.99 -6.31
N LEU A 211 -8.47 18.11 -5.54
CA LEU A 211 -7.90 16.87 -6.07
C LEU A 211 -9.01 15.99 -6.63
N LYS A 212 -8.77 15.42 -7.82
CA LYS A 212 -9.73 14.58 -8.52
C LYS A 212 -9.11 13.21 -8.85
N LYS A 213 -9.96 12.19 -8.92
CA LYS A 213 -9.57 10.92 -9.48
C LYS A 213 -9.11 11.10 -10.93
N MET A 214 -8.18 10.28 -11.35
CA MET A 214 -7.67 10.27 -12.71
C MET A 214 -8.29 9.12 -13.49
N ASP A 215 -9.02 9.43 -14.55
CA ASP A 215 -9.79 8.48 -15.37
C ASP A 215 -9.13 8.19 -16.73
N THR A 216 -7.89 8.64 -16.94
CA THR A 216 -7.09 8.32 -18.13
C THR A 216 -5.67 7.95 -17.76
N PRO A 217 -4.96 7.13 -18.56
CA PRO A 217 -3.63 6.64 -18.24
C PRO A 217 -2.56 7.73 -18.14
N LEU A 218 -2.74 8.87 -18.82
CA LEU A 218 -1.77 9.97 -18.84
C LEU A 218 -2.20 11.20 -18.03
N ALA A 219 -3.36 11.16 -17.36
CA ALA A 219 -3.79 12.25 -16.48
C ALA A 219 -2.77 12.47 -15.34
N THR A 220 -2.57 13.74 -14.95
CA THR A 220 -1.66 14.15 -13.88
C THR A 220 -2.34 15.12 -12.93
N GLY A 221 -1.81 15.28 -11.71
CA GLY A 221 -2.31 16.24 -10.71
C GLY A 221 -3.47 15.72 -9.86
N GLY A 222 -3.74 14.43 -9.88
CA GLY A 222 -4.81 13.79 -9.13
C GLY A 222 -4.39 12.45 -8.53
N TYR A 223 -5.38 11.57 -8.29
CA TYR A 223 -5.14 10.28 -7.65
C TYR A 223 -5.76 9.10 -8.40
N VAL A 224 -5.22 7.91 -8.15
CA VAL A 224 -5.77 6.62 -8.55
C VAL A 224 -5.84 5.69 -7.34
N SER A 225 -6.93 4.90 -7.25
CA SER A 225 -7.12 3.95 -6.17
C SER A 225 -7.83 2.69 -6.67
N TRP A 226 -7.53 1.58 -6.05
CA TRP A 226 -8.19 0.29 -6.27
C TRP A 226 -8.03 -0.61 -5.05
N ASN A 227 -8.90 -1.63 -4.95
CA ASN A 227 -8.86 -2.66 -3.92
C ASN A 227 -9.07 -4.01 -4.60
N THR A 228 -8.17 -4.98 -4.42
CA THR A 228 -8.20 -6.23 -5.17
C THR A 228 -8.79 -7.39 -4.38
N TYR A 229 -9.75 -8.07 -4.97
CA TYR A 229 -10.35 -9.25 -4.40
C TYR A 229 -10.49 -10.36 -5.46
N LYS A 230 -10.60 -11.62 -5.03
CA LYS A 230 -10.80 -12.74 -5.94
C LYS A 230 -12.16 -12.60 -6.65
N ARG A 231 -12.18 -12.86 -7.96
CA ARG A 231 -13.38 -12.77 -8.78
C ARG A 231 -14.58 -13.51 -8.17
N LYS A 232 -15.76 -12.87 -8.21
CA LYS A 232 -17.03 -13.34 -7.65
C LYS A 232 -17.01 -13.55 -6.13
N LYS A 233 -16.09 -12.91 -5.43
CA LYS A 233 -16.07 -12.86 -3.97
C LYS A 233 -16.11 -11.40 -3.52
N LEU A 234 -16.72 -11.17 -2.36
CA LEU A 234 -16.75 -9.87 -1.70
C LEU A 234 -16.22 -10.04 -0.27
N PRO A 235 -15.53 -9.05 0.28
CA PRO A 235 -15.20 -9.03 1.70
C PRO A 235 -16.46 -8.89 2.54
N HIS A 236 -16.38 -9.31 3.81
CA HIS A 236 -17.50 -9.18 4.75
C HIS A 236 -17.97 -7.72 4.90
N ASN A 237 -17.00 -6.77 4.91
CA ASN A 237 -17.26 -5.35 5.12
C ASN A 237 -17.36 -4.57 3.79
N TYR A 238 -17.81 -5.22 2.71
CA TYR A 238 -17.82 -4.60 1.38
C TYR A 238 -18.65 -3.32 1.34
N GLU A 239 -19.85 -3.33 1.90
CA GLU A 239 -20.79 -2.20 1.88
C GLU A 239 -20.22 -0.97 2.60
N GLU A 240 -19.48 -1.19 3.68
CA GLU A 240 -18.94 -0.13 4.52
C GLU A 240 -17.57 0.36 4.05
N TRP A 241 -16.67 -0.56 3.68
CA TRP A 241 -15.25 -0.24 3.48
C TRP A 241 -14.86 -0.01 2.02
N TYR A 242 -15.69 -0.39 1.06
CA TYR A 242 -15.27 -0.36 -0.35
C TYR A 242 -16.30 0.27 -1.28
N LYS A 243 -17.58 -0.05 -1.12
CA LYS A 243 -18.64 0.38 -2.03
C LYS A 243 -18.73 1.90 -2.14
N GLY A 244 -18.94 2.40 -3.35
CA GLY A 244 -18.96 3.83 -3.67
C GLY A 244 -17.57 4.47 -3.76
N GLY A 245 -16.49 3.69 -3.56
CA GLY A 245 -15.13 4.20 -3.70
C GLY A 245 -14.66 4.33 -5.14
N THR A 246 -13.71 5.23 -5.34
CA THR A 246 -12.96 5.33 -6.60
C THR A 246 -12.31 4.00 -6.94
N THR A 247 -12.51 3.54 -8.18
CA THR A 247 -11.95 2.29 -8.66
C THR A 247 -11.30 2.50 -10.02
N THR A 248 -10.00 2.61 -10.04
CA THR A 248 -9.19 2.63 -11.25
C THR A 248 -8.90 1.18 -11.69
N ASN A 249 -8.97 0.89 -12.99
CA ASN A 249 -8.46 -0.39 -13.50
C ASN A 249 -6.93 -0.31 -13.58
N PRO A 250 -6.16 -1.07 -12.77
CA PRO A 250 -4.71 -0.91 -12.68
C PRO A 250 -3.94 -1.53 -13.85
N ILE A 251 -4.64 -2.01 -14.89
CA ILE A 251 -4.04 -2.47 -16.15
C ILE A 251 -4.15 -1.39 -17.22
N THR A 252 -5.31 -0.72 -17.31
CA THR A 252 -5.58 0.30 -18.34
C THR A 252 -5.51 1.72 -17.82
N TRP A 253 -5.48 1.90 -16.49
CA TRP A 253 -5.41 3.20 -15.79
C TRP A 253 -6.59 4.15 -16.08
N ASP A 254 -7.74 3.55 -16.33
CA ASP A 254 -8.99 4.23 -16.64
C ASP A 254 -10.20 3.51 -16.01
N THR A 255 -11.38 3.78 -16.54
CA THR A 255 -12.63 3.18 -16.08
C THR A 255 -13.04 1.93 -16.86
N THR A 256 -12.15 1.31 -17.64
CA THR A 256 -12.42 0.07 -18.40
C THR A 256 -12.96 -1.02 -17.48
N GLN A 257 -14.14 -1.55 -17.81
CA GLN A 257 -14.84 -2.50 -16.96
C GLN A 257 -14.14 -3.85 -16.85
N LYS A 258 -13.56 -4.34 -17.94
CA LYS A 258 -12.91 -5.66 -17.99
C LYS A 258 -11.65 -5.62 -18.83
N THR A 259 -10.60 -6.28 -18.35
CA THR A 259 -9.36 -6.51 -19.10
C THR A 259 -9.07 -8.00 -19.23
N ARG A 260 -8.38 -8.36 -20.32
CA ARG A 260 -7.90 -9.72 -20.55
C ARG A 260 -6.50 -9.88 -19.97
N ALA A 261 -6.13 -11.11 -19.67
CA ALA A 261 -4.77 -11.41 -19.17
C ALA A 261 -3.67 -10.98 -20.16
N SER A 262 -3.97 -10.95 -21.48
CA SER A 262 -3.00 -10.49 -22.50
C SER A 262 -2.57 -9.03 -22.37
N GLN A 263 -3.35 -8.20 -21.68
CA GLN A 263 -3.09 -6.77 -21.45
C GLN A 263 -2.26 -6.53 -20.19
N HIS A 264 -2.25 -7.48 -19.27
CA HIS A 264 -1.54 -7.38 -18.00
C HIS A 264 -0.02 -7.53 -18.20
N LEU A 265 0.76 -6.55 -17.74
CA LEU A 265 2.20 -6.50 -17.96
C LEU A 265 2.99 -7.39 -17.01
N GLY A 266 2.58 -7.51 -15.73
CA GLY A 266 3.24 -8.51 -14.90
C GLY A 266 3.06 -8.36 -13.38
N VAL A 267 2.93 -9.54 -12.74
CA VAL A 267 3.02 -9.71 -11.28
C VAL A 267 4.49 -9.81 -10.88
N LEU A 268 4.92 -9.06 -9.88
CA LEU A 268 6.18 -9.36 -9.18
C LEU A 268 5.91 -10.43 -8.11
N ASN A 269 6.43 -11.63 -8.33
CA ASN A 269 6.23 -12.74 -7.42
C ASN A 269 7.33 -12.83 -6.34
N THR A 270 7.10 -13.59 -5.28
CA THR A 270 8.03 -13.74 -4.14
C THR A 270 9.38 -14.37 -4.50
N ASP A 271 9.50 -14.99 -5.67
CA ASP A 271 10.77 -15.48 -6.24
C ASP A 271 11.58 -14.39 -6.96
N GLY A 272 11.16 -13.13 -6.90
CA GLY A 272 11.81 -11.99 -7.54
C GLY A 272 11.57 -11.89 -9.04
N LYS A 273 10.73 -12.75 -9.63
CA LYS A 273 10.45 -12.76 -11.06
C LYS A 273 9.14 -12.06 -11.40
N ILE A 274 9.12 -11.45 -12.60
CA ILE A 274 7.92 -10.84 -13.17
C ILE A 274 7.24 -11.85 -14.09
N TYR A 275 5.94 -12.07 -13.84
CA TYR A 275 5.09 -12.97 -14.61
C TYR A 275 4.08 -12.18 -15.43
N PRO A 276 4.31 -11.98 -16.74
CA PRO A 276 3.39 -11.26 -17.61
C PRO A 276 2.14 -12.09 -17.91
N LYS A 277 1.05 -11.40 -18.31
CA LYS A 277 -0.21 -12.04 -18.70
C LYS A 277 -0.79 -12.98 -17.64
N ALA A 278 -0.49 -12.71 -16.36
CA ALA A 278 -0.80 -13.60 -15.27
C ALA A 278 -2.28 -13.56 -14.84
N LEU A 279 -2.95 -12.43 -15.00
CA LEU A 279 -4.31 -12.23 -14.50
C LEU A 279 -5.15 -11.34 -15.42
N SER A 280 -6.47 -11.42 -15.24
CA SER A 280 -7.44 -10.52 -15.82
C SER A 280 -8.25 -9.88 -14.72
N VAL A 281 -8.74 -8.66 -14.93
CA VAL A 281 -9.53 -7.94 -13.95
C VAL A 281 -10.93 -7.58 -14.47
N GLU A 282 -11.82 -7.36 -13.51
CA GLU A 282 -13.16 -6.82 -13.71
C GLU A 282 -13.41 -5.79 -12.61
N ARG A 283 -13.70 -4.53 -13.01
CA ARG A 283 -14.11 -3.49 -12.06
C ARG A 283 -15.49 -3.80 -11.54
N ILE A 284 -15.65 -3.61 -10.26
CA ILE A 284 -16.94 -3.53 -9.60
C ILE A 284 -16.97 -2.23 -8.78
N ASP A 285 -18.09 -1.89 -8.20
CA ASP A 285 -18.19 -0.71 -7.38
C ASP A 285 -17.21 -0.79 -6.17
N GLY A 286 -16.28 0.15 -6.09
CA GLY A 286 -15.26 0.24 -5.03
C GLY A 286 -14.12 -0.79 -5.09
N MET A 287 -14.13 -1.76 -6.02
CA MET A 287 -13.15 -2.86 -6.03
C MET A 287 -12.79 -3.36 -7.42
N ILE A 288 -11.70 -4.13 -7.47
CA ILE A 288 -11.25 -4.92 -8.63
C ILE A 288 -11.38 -6.41 -8.30
N TRP A 289 -12.15 -7.14 -9.09
CA TRP A 289 -12.12 -8.58 -9.11
C TRP A 289 -10.98 -9.09 -9.99
N SER A 290 -10.04 -9.81 -9.41
CA SER A 290 -8.95 -10.48 -10.13
C SER A 290 -9.23 -11.95 -10.34
N SER A 291 -8.86 -12.49 -11.51
CA SER A 291 -8.72 -13.93 -11.67
C SER A 291 -7.58 -14.46 -10.79
N VAL A 292 -7.56 -15.76 -10.49
CA VAL A 292 -6.43 -16.37 -9.79
C VAL A 292 -5.17 -16.21 -10.64
N PRO A 293 -4.10 -15.54 -10.13
CA PRO A 293 -2.89 -15.29 -10.89
C PRO A 293 -2.23 -16.57 -11.40
N LYS A 294 -1.75 -16.56 -12.65
CA LYS A 294 -1.01 -17.66 -13.28
C LYS A 294 0.49 -17.53 -12.95
N ILE A 295 0.84 -17.79 -11.70
CA ILE A 295 2.21 -17.76 -11.16
C ILE A 295 2.50 -19.06 -10.42
N PRO A 296 3.76 -19.36 -10.04
CA PRO A 296 4.08 -20.51 -9.23
C PRO A 296 3.21 -20.60 -7.96
N LYS A 297 2.93 -21.83 -7.52
CA LYS A 297 2.01 -22.12 -6.38
C LYS A 297 0.56 -21.64 -6.58
N ARG A 298 0.11 -21.46 -7.83
CA ARG A 298 -1.26 -21.02 -8.18
C ARG A 298 -2.35 -21.82 -7.48
N PHE A 299 -2.15 -23.12 -7.27
CA PHE A 299 -3.09 -23.96 -6.55
C PHE A 299 -3.41 -23.41 -5.17
N PHE A 300 -2.40 -23.04 -4.38
CA PHE A 300 -2.60 -22.45 -3.05
C PHE A 300 -3.25 -21.08 -3.11
N LEU A 301 -2.91 -20.26 -4.13
CA LEU A 301 -3.54 -18.97 -4.34
C LEU A 301 -5.03 -19.08 -4.67
N SER A 302 -5.47 -20.23 -5.17
CA SER A 302 -6.90 -20.46 -5.45
C SER A 302 -7.77 -20.47 -4.20
N PHE A 303 -7.21 -20.70 -3.01
CA PHE A 303 -7.90 -20.65 -1.73
C PHE A 303 -7.93 -19.24 -1.12
N VAL A 304 -7.03 -18.36 -1.55
CA VAL A 304 -6.99 -16.96 -1.11
C VAL A 304 -8.14 -16.20 -1.76
N LYS A 305 -8.94 -15.52 -0.94
CA LYS A 305 -10.06 -14.68 -1.42
C LYS A 305 -9.68 -13.21 -1.45
N ASN A 306 -8.99 -12.75 -0.42
CA ASN A 306 -8.56 -11.38 -0.27
C ASN A 306 -7.15 -11.21 -0.84
N TYR A 307 -7.02 -10.40 -1.89
CA TYR A 307 -5.75 -10.06 -2.53
C TYR A 307 -5.23 -8.69 -2.13
N HIS A 308 -5.85 -8.05 -1.14
CA HIS A 308 -5.47 -6.74 -0.63
C HIS A 308 -3.96 -6.62 -0.32
N PHE A 309 -3.36 -7.64 0.30
CA PHE A 309 -1.92 -7.65 0.61
C PHE A 309 -1.03 -7.53 -0.65
N ALA A 310 -1.57 -7.78 -1.82
CA ALA A 310 -0.87 -7.81 -3.10
C ALA A 310 -1.41 -6.77 -4.12
N ASP A 311 -2.15 -5.76 -3.67
CA ASP A 311 -2.70 -4.71 -4.55
C ASP A 311 -1.64 -4.09 -5.46
N ILE A 312 -0.39 -3.94 -4.99
CA ILE A 312 0.72 -3.44 -5.81
C ILE A 312 1.41 -4.57 -6.56
N ASN A 313 1.77 -5.66 -5.88
CA ASN A 313 2.51 -6.78 -6.48
C ASN A 313 1.83 -7.37 -7.72
N LEU A 314 0.48 -7.49 -7.66
CA LEU A 314 -0.30 -8.05 -8.75
C LEU A 314 -0.20 -7.22 -10.04
N PHE A 315 0.05 -5.94 -9.91
CA PHE A 315 0.11 -4.98 -11.03
C PHE A 315 1.46 -4.28 -11.11
N TRP A 316 2.51 -4.89 -10.56
CA TRP A 316 3.81 -4.25 -10.37
C TRP A 316 4.36 -3.64 -11.66
N LYS A 317 4.35 -4.40 -12.77
CA LYS A 317 4.88 -3.92 -14.06
C LYS A 317 3.94 -2.92 -14.75
N ASP A 318 2.64 -3.03 -14.50
CA ASP A 318 1.64 -2.07 -14.97
C ASP A 318 1.80 -0.72 -14.24
N ILE A 319 2.09 -0.75 -12.94
CA ILE A 319 2.35 0.45 -12.11
C ILE A 319 3.66 1.11 -12.56
N GLU A 320 4.76 0.35 -12.67
CA GLU A 320 6.05 0.89 -13.10
C GLU A 320 5.91 1.63 -14.43
N LYS A 321 5.29 0.98 -15.43
CA LYS A 321 5.10 1.60 -16.74
C LYS A 321 4.25 2.87 -16.65
N ASN A 322 3.12 2.82 -15.94
CA ASN A 322 2.21 3.95 -15.86
C ASN A 322 2.83 5.13 -15.09
N ALA A 323 3.57 4.88 -14.02
CA ALA A 323 4.26 5.94 -13.28
C ALA A 323 5.27 6.69 -14.19
N VAL A 324 6.06 5.96 -14.97
CA VAL A 324 6.98 6.54 -15.96
C VAL A 324 6.23 7.30 -17.05
N ASP A 325 5.13 6.77 -17.56
CA ASP A 325 4.33 7.44 -18.61
C ASP A 325 3.70 8.75 -18.09
N ARG A 326 3.23 8.78 -16.83
CA ARG A 326 2.71 10.00 -16.20
C ARG A 326 3.80 11.06 -15.95
N VAL A 327 5.02 10.64 -15.62
CA VAL A 327 6.17 11.55 -15.53
C VAL A 327 6.42 12.23 -16.87
N LYS A 328 6.40 11.48 -17.98
CA LYS A 328 6.56 12.03 -19.34
C LYS A 328 5.44 13.02 -19.68
N ALA A 329 4.19 12.62 -19.46
CA ALA A 329 3.04 13.49 -19.71
C ALA A 329 3.05 14.77 -18.87
N PHE A 330 3.51 14.68 -17.62
CA PHE A 330 3.67 15.86 -16.76
C PHE A 330 4.70 16.83 -17.32
N ARG A 331 5.88 16.32 -17.73
CA ARG A 331 6.93 17.16 -18.34
C ARG A 331 6.47 17.86 -19.63
N GLU A 332 5.81 17.15 -20.52
CA GLU A 332 5.25 17.68 -21.76
C GLU A 332 4.30 18.85 -21.48
N LYS A 333 3.37 18.67 -20.53
CA LYS A 333 2.42 19.72 -20.13
C LYS A 333 3.09 20.98 -19.58
N TYR A 334 4.22 20.86 -18.88
CA TYR A 334 4.93 22.01 -18.34
C TYR A 334 5.84 22.68 -19.38
N THR A 335 6.40 21.93 -20.32
CA THR A 335 7.20 22.48 -21.42
C THR A 335 6.35 23.32 -22.38
N ASP A 336 5.10 22.91 -22.64
CA ASP A 336 4.16 23.64 -23.51
C ASP A 336 3.64 24.94 -22.86
N ASN A 337 3.62 25.02 -21.53
CA ASN A 337 3.20 26.25 -20.81
C ASN A 337 4.30 27.32 -20.71
N VAL A 338 5.54 27.02 -21.13
CA VAL A 338 6.70 27.93 -21.12
C VAL A 338 6.96 28.53 -22.52
N ARG A 339 6.29 28.02 -23.55
CA ARG A 339 6.28 28.55 -24.92
C ARG A 339 5.09 29.45 -25.14
#